data_bfda286873b96021e73ca5d4df0c6750
#
_entry.id   bfda286873b96021e73ca5d4df0c6750
#
_cell.length_a   1.000
_cell.length_b   1.000
_cell.length_c   1.000
_cell.angle_alpha   90.00
_cell.angle_beta   90.00
_cell.angle_gamma   90.00
#
_symmetry.space_group_name_H-M   'P 1'
#
loop_
_entity.id
_entity.type
_entity.pdbx_description
1 polymer ?
#
loop_
_entity_poly.entity_id
_entity_poly.type
_entity_poly.pdbx_seq_one_letter_code
_entity_poly.pdbx_strand_id
1 'polypeptide(L)'
;MFEFGAAETFETFYRRELPGLVAFASALSGSACAEDIAQDAMIAAYRRWDDVAQLDVPAAWVRRVCANRAVSTLRRRSVETRAMLRLGARRTDVEPIAAEHETFWAEVRRLPRRQAQVIALHYIYDLGVVQIAATLGCAEGTVKVHLSRGRAALSERLFQPPVEQI
;
A
#
# COMPACT_ATOMS: atom_id res chain seq x y z
N MET A 1 28.80 30.53 -7.87
CA MET A 1 28.50 30.26 -6.47
C MET A 1 27.24 29.35 -6.50
N PHE A 2 27.46 28.05 -6.43
CA PHE A 2 26.35 27.08 -6.43
C PHE A 2 25.76 27.07 -5.02
N GLU A 3 24.53 27.56 -4.86
CA GLU A 3 23.77 27.32 -3.65
C GLU A 3 23.54 25.79 -3.56
N PHE A 4 24.24 25.17 -2.63
CA PHE A 4 23.88 23.86 -2.17
C PHE A 4 22.47 24.01 -1.59
N GLY A 5 21.46 23.57 -2.32
CA GLY A 5 20.09 23.50 -1.81
C GLY A 5 20.13 22.78 -0.46
N ALA A 6 19.64 23.45 0.57
CA ALA A 6 19.60 22.90 1.91
C ALA A 6 18.95 21.52 1.83
N ALA A 7 19.67 20.49 2.29
CA ALA A 7 19.13 19.12 2.32
C ALA A 7 17.78 19.15 3.03
N GLU A 8 16.77 18.52 2.42
CA GLU A 8 15.43 18.48 2.98
C GLU A 8 15.47 17.94 4.41
N THR A 9 14.85 18.65 5.36
CA THR A 9 14.77 18.17 6.73
C THR A 9 13.78 17.01 6.81
N PHE A 10 13.99 16.09 7.77
CA PHE A 10 13.02 15.02 8.02
C PHE A 10 11.62 15.57 8.30
N GLU A 11 11.48 16.66 9.02
CA GLU A 11 10.19 17.27 9.33
C GLU A 11 9.43 17.69 8.06
N THR A 12 10.11 18.33 7.11
CA THR A 12 9.52 18.74 5.83
C THR A 12 9.10 17.50 5.01
N PHE A 13 9.96 16.50 4.95
CA PHE A 13 9.69 15.23 4.29
C PHE A 13 8.49 14.52 4.94
N TYR A 14 8.46 14.42 6.26
CA TYR A 14 7.38 13.80 7.02
C TYR A 14 6.02 14.44 6.73
N ARG A 15 5.95 15.77 6.80
CA ARG A 15 4.68 16.50 6.55
C ARG A 15 4.19 16.30 5.12
N ARG A 16 5.09 16.23 4.16
CA ARG A 16 4.76 16.03 2.75
C ARG A 16 4.28 14.62 2.45
N GLU A 17 4.96 13.59 2.96
CA GLU A 17 4.73 12.21 2.56
C GLU A 17 3.66 11.49 3.43
N LEU A 18 3.49 11.88 4.69
CA LEU A 18 2.62 11.15 5.63
C LEU A 18 1.18 10.97 5.13
N PRO A 19 0.48 12.01 4.62
CA PRO A 19 -0.91 11.82 4.17
C PRO A 19 -1.04 10.79 3.05
N GLY A 20 -0.13 10.81 2.09
CA GLY A 20 -0.07 9.82 1.01
C GLY A 20 0.23 8.41 1.52
N LEU A 21 1.12 8.28 2.51
CA LEU A 21 1.43 6.99 3.12
C LEU A 21 0.25 6.41 3.90
N VAL A 22 -0.52 7.23 4.60
CA VAL A 22 -1.74 6.77 5.29
C VAL A 22 -2.77 6.27 4.28
N ALA A 23 -3.02 7.01 3.19
CA ALA A 23 -3.91 6.56 2.13
C ALA A 23 -3.44 5.24 1.49
N PHE A 24 -2.14 5.13 1.23
CA PHE A 24 -1.52 3.93 0.66
C PHE A 24 -1.58 2.73 1.60
N ALA A 25 -1.30 2.92 2.89
CA ALA A 25 -1.44 1.89 3.91
C ALA A 25 -2.89 1.43 4.05
N SER A 26 -3.86 2.37 4.02
CA SER A 26 -5.29 2.08 4.07
C SER A 26 -5.74 1.22 2.88
N ALA A 27 -5.28 1.56 1.68
CA ALA A 27 -5.56 0.78 0.47
C ALA A 27 -5.10 -0.68 0.60
N LEU A 28 -3.92 -0.91 1.19
CA LEU A 28 -3.29 -2.24 1.29
C LEU A 28 -3.68 -3.05 2.53
N SER A 29 -4.08 -2.39 3.63
CA SER A 29 -4.34 -3.09 4.91
C SER A 29 -5.70 -2.80 5.53
N GLY A 30 -6.47 -1.87 4.95
CA GLY A 30 -7.66 -1.31 5.56
C GLY A 30 -7.37 -0.14 6.51
N SER A 31 -8.39 0.66 6.81
CA SER A 31 -8.24 1.92 7.56
C SER A 31 -7.79 1.73 9.00
N ALA A 32 -8.17 0.63 9.65
CA ALA A 32 -7.96 0.42 11.08
C ALA A 32 -6.49 0.41 11.55
N CYS A 33 -5.51 0.17 10.65
CA CYS A 33 -4.07 0.18 10.99
C CYS A 33 -3.27 1.14 10.11
N ALA A 34 -3.92 1.88 9.23
CA ALA A 34 -3.24 2.65 8.21
C ALA A 34 -2.28 3.69 8.80
N GLU A 35 -2.72 4.42 9.80
CA GLU A 35 -1.91 5.43 10.49
C GLU A 35 -0.70 4.81 11.20
N ASP A 36 -0.90 3.71 11.94
CA ASP A 36 0.19 3.03 12.63
C ASP A 36 1.26 2.51 11.66
N ILE A 37 0.82 1.93 10.52
CA ILE A 37 1.73 1.43 9.49
C ILE A 37 2.50 2.56 8.83
N ALA A 38 1.83 3.68 8.53
CA ALA A 38 2.47 4.85 7.92
C ALA A 38 3.46 5.49 8.90
N GLN A 39 3.09 5.66 10.17
CA GLN A 39 3.98 6.16 11.22
C GLN A 39 5.18 5.24 11.43
N ASP A 40 4.99 3.93 11.47
CA ASP A 40 6.07 2.96 11.58
C ASP A 40 7.05 3.05 10.40
N ALA A 41 6.56 3.29 9.17
CA ALA A 41 7.42 3.50 8.02
C ALA A 41 8.22 4.80 8.14
N MET A 42 7.59 5.87 8.65
CA MET A 42 8.26 7.15 8.93
C MET A 42 9.29 7.04 10.06
N ILE A 43 8.99 6.31 11.13
CA ILE A 43 9.96 6.05 12.21
C ILE A 43 11.17 5.29 11.66
N ALA A 44 10.97 4.33 10.77
CA ALA A 44 12.07 3.61 10.15
C ALA A 44 12.94 4.55 9.27
N ALA A 45 12.33 5.50 8.57
CA ALA A 45 13.04 6.52 7.81
C ALA A 45 13.81 7.48 8.73
N TYR A 46 13.18 7.93 9.82
CA TYR A 46 13.82 8.83 10.78
C TYR A 46 15.10 8.24 11.38
N ARG A 47 15.03 6.96 11.78
CA ARG A 47 16.18 6.26 12.35
C ARG A 47 17.37 6.12 11.40
N ARG A 48 17.13 6.28 10.11
CA ARG A 48 18.13 6.16 9.04
C ARG A 48 18.13 7.38 8.13
N TRP A 49 17.71 8.54 8.65
CA TRP A 49 17.48 9.71 7.82
C TRP A 49 18.73 10.16 7.06
N ASP A 50 19.89 10.07 7.68
CA ASP A 50 21.16 10.42 7.03
C ASP A 50 21.41 9.57 5.76
N ASP A 51 21.05 8.29 5.78
CA ASP A 51 21.16 7.41 4.62
C ASP A 51 20.01 7.64 3.62
N VAL A 52 18.77 7.74 4.14
CA VAL A 52 17.56 7.84 3.32
C VAL A 52 17.52 9.16 2.56
N ALA A 53 17.94 10.26 3.18
CA ALA A 53 18.00 11.58 2.56
C ALA A 53 19.01 11.65 1.39
N GLN A 54 19.99 10.75 1.34
CA GLN A 54 20.98 10.65 0.27
C GLN A 54 20.51 9.86 -0.95
N LEU A 55 19.35 9.19 -0.86
CA LEU A 55 18.79 8.43 -1.98
C LEU A 55 18.26 9.40 -3.06
N ASP A 56 18.32 8.99 -4.33
CA ASP A 56 17.77 9.77 -5.44
C ASP A 56 16.27 10.07 -5.23
N VAL A 57 15.52 9.13 -4.66
CA VAL A 57 14.09 9.27 -4.36
C VAL A 57 13.80 8.72 -2.95
N PRO A 58 13.98 9.50 -1.88
CA PRO A 58 13.71 9.10 -0.49
C PRO A 58 12.29 8.57 -0.30
N ALA A 59 11.30 9.17 -0.98
CA ALA A 59 9.90 8.74 -0.93
C ALA A 59 9.70 7.30 -1.42
N ALA A 60 10.44 6.82 -2.41
CA ALA A 60 10.36 5.46 -2.90
C ALA A 60 10.75 4.45 -1.80
N TRP A 61 11.78 4.76 -1.03
CA TRP A 61 12.22 3.92 0.10
C TRP A 61 11.13 3.79 1.17
N VAL A 62 10.53 4.90 1.59
CA VAL A 62 9.46 4.91 2.60
C VAL A 62 8.22 4.20 2.11
N ARG A 63 7.81 4.41 0.85
CA ARG A 63 6.69 3.71 0.22
C ARG A 63 6.92 2.20 0.18
N ARG A 64 8.15 1.76 -0.11
CA ARG A 64 8.52 0.33 -0.07
C ARG A 64 8.40 -0.25 1.33
N VAL A 65 8.88 0.45 2.35
CA VAL A 65 8.76 0.02 3.76
C VAL A 65 7.29 -0.09 4.15
N CYS A 66 6.49 0.94 3.83
CA CYS A 66 5.06 0.98 4.09
C CYS A 66 4.32 -0.18 3.39
N ALA A 67 4.58 -0.41 2.09
CA ALA A 67 3.99 -1.50 1.32
C ALA A 67 4.26 -2.88 1.94
N ASN A 68 5.49 -3.10 2.39
CA ASN A 68 5.87 -4.37 3.01
C ASN A 68 5.18 -4.58 4.36
N ARG A 69 5.10 -3.54 5.19
CA ARG A 69 4.42 -3.58 6.49
C ARG A 69 2.91 -3.78 6.33
N ALA A 70 2.27 -3.04 5.44
CA ALA A 70 0.83 -3.11 5.19
C ALA A 70 0.39 -4.53 4.81
N VAL A 71 1.08 -5.16 3.85
CA VAL A 71 0.75 -6.52 3.43
C VAL A 71 1.03 -7.55 4.52
N SER A 72 2.12 -7.38 5.29
CA SER A 72 2.43 -8.29 6.40
C SER A 72 1.39 -8.21 7.51
N THR A 73 0.93 -7.01 7.85
CA THR A 73 -0.12 -6.78 8.84
C THR A 73 -1.46 -7.37 8.40
N LEU A 74 -1.83 -7.18 7.14
CA LEU A 74 -3.05 -7.78 6.59
C LEU A 74 -3.03 -9.31 6.67
N ARG A 75 -1.91 -9.94 6.32
CA ARG A 75 -1.77 -11.41 6.39
C ARG A 75 -1.88 -11.92 7.82
N ARG A 76 -1.23 -11.27 8.78
CA ARG A 76 -1.30 -11.65 10.20
C ARG A 76 -2.74 -11.54 10.71
N ARG A 77 -3.43 -10.44 10.44
CA ARG A 77 -4.83 -10.24 10.82
C ARG A 77 -5.77 -11.28 10.21
N SER A 78 -5.56 -11.65 8.95
CA SER A 78 -6.39 -12.68 8.32
C SER A 78 -6.22 -14.06 8.97
N VAL A 79 -5.01 -14.38 9.44
CA VAL A 79 -4.75 -15.63 10.19
C VAL A 79 -5.39 -15.55 11.58
N GLU A 80 -5.24 -14.44 12.30
CA GLU A 80 -5.86 -14.21 13.61
C GLU A 80 -7.40 -14.27 13.53
N THR A 81 -8.00 -13.62 12.51
CA THR A 81 -9.45 -13.66 12.29
C THR A 81 -9.94 -15.06 11.99
N ARG A 82 -9.23 -15.85 11.18
CA ARG A 82 -9.57 -17.25 10.92
C ARG A 82 -9.48 -18.10 12.18
N ALA A 83 -8.48 -17.87 13.03
CA ALA A 83 -8.35 -18.56 14.31
C ALA A 83 -9.51 -18.20 15.27
N MET A 84 -9.85 -16.89 15.37
CA MET A 84 -10.96 -16.42 16.19
C MET A 84 -12.33 -16.92 15.72
N LEU A 85 -12.57 -16.96 14.41
CA LEU A 85 -13.82 -17.52 13.85
C LEU A 85 -13.97 -19.02 14.17
N ARG A 86 -12.87 -19.77 14.22
CA ARG A 86 -12.88 -21.17 14.67
C ARG A 86 -13.24 -21.31 16.17
N LEU A 87 -13.00 -20.26 16.96
CA LEU A 87 -13.32 -20.18 18.39
C LEU A 87 -14.69 -19.52 18.66
N GLY A 88 -15.49 -19.21 17.62
CA GLY A 88 -16.85 -18.68 17.76
C GLY A 88 -16.93 -17.15 18.05
N ALA A 89 -15.88 -16.38 17.83
CA ALA A 89 -15.91 -14.95 18.03
C ALA A 89 -16.65 -14.23 16.88
N ARG A 90 -17.50 -13.25 17.22
CA ARG A 90 -18.21 -12.39 16.24
C ARG A 90 -17.27 -11.34 15.68
N ARG A 91 -17.39 -11.05 14.37
CA ARG A 91 -16.73 -9.90 13.73
C ARG A 91 -17.34 -8.60 14.24
N THR A 92 -16.49 -7.66 14.65
CA THR A 92 -16.87 -6.27 14.81
C THR A 92 -16.59 -5.58 13.48
N ASP A 93 -17.64 -5.35 12.70
CA ASP A 93 -17.53 -4.58 11.46
C ASP A 93 -17.43 -3.10 11.80
N VAL A 94 -16.30 -2.48 11.49
CA VAL A 94 -16.13 -1.02 11.51
C VAL A 94 -16.58 -0.51 10.14
N GLU A 95 -17.59 0.37 10.11
CA GLU A 95 -18.15 0.93 8.87
C GLU A 95 -17.10 1.67 8.05
N PRO A 96 -17.07 1.46 6.71
CA PRO A 96 -16.09 2.09 5.82
C PRO A 96 -16.55 3.49 5.40
N ILE A 97 -15.62 4.41 5.33
CA ILE A 97 -15.78 5.72 4.71
C ILE A 97 -15.75 5.55 3.17
N ALA A 98 -16.83 6.02 2.47
CA ALA A 98 -17.00 5.97 1.01
C ALA A 98 -17.09 4.56 0.39
N ALA A 99 -18.30 3.99 0.34
CA ALA A 99 -18.59 2.61 -0.07
C ALA A 99 -18.06 2.16 -1.45
N GLU A 100 -18.01 3.02 -2.46
CA GLU A 100 -17.57 2.62 -3.81
C GLU A 100 -16.06 2.40 -3.90
N HIS A 101 -15.26 3.28 -3.31
CA HIS A 101 -13.81 3.13 -3.28
C HIS A 101 -13.38 1.98 -2.37
N GLU A 102 -14.09 1.74 -1.29
CA GLU A 102 -13.79 0.65 -0.37
C GLU A 102 -13.98 -0.73 -1.00
N THR A 103 -15.00 -0.90 -1.84
CA THR A 103 -15.21 -2.14 -2.59
C THR A 103 -14.02 -2.47 -3.49
N PHE A 104 -13.50 -1.48 -4.23
CA PHE A 104 -12.32 -1.65 -5.05
C PHE A 104 -11.09 -2.07 -4.22
N TRP A 105 -10.81 -1.33 -3.14
CA TRP A 105 -9.65 -1.61 -2.30
C TRP A 105 -9.79 -2.93 -1.52
N ALA A 106 -10.99 -3.32 -1.15
CA ALA A 106 -11.25 -4.62 -0.58
C ALA A 106 -10.85 -5.75 -1.54
N GLU A 107 -11.14 -5.62 -2.83
CA GLU A 107 -10.70 -6.59 -3.84
C GLU A 107 -9.19 -6.53 -4.10
N VAL A 108 -8.57 -5.34 -4.07
CA VAL A 108 -7.11 -5.19 -4.15
C VAL A 108 -6.41 -5.95 -3.01
N ARG A 109 -6.93 -5.86 -1.78
CA ARG A 109 -6.38 -6.58 -0.62
C ARG A 109 -6.46 -8.11 -0.74
N ARG A 110 -7.31 -8.62 -1.63
CA ARG A 110 -7.41 -10.07 -1.95
C ARG A 110 -6.42 -10.54 -3.01
N LEU A 111 -5.76 -9.62 -3.70
CA LEU A 111 -4.75 -9.96 -4.70
C LEU A 111 -3.48 -10.55 -4.06
N PRO A 112 -2.70 -11.35 -4.79
CA PRO A 112 -1.36 -11.71 -4.40
C PRO A 112 -0.53 -10.47 -4.05
N ARG A 113 0.31 -10.58 -3.02
CA ARG A 113 1.08 -9.47 -2.43
C ARG A 113 1.65 -8.49 -3.45
N ARG A 114 2.37 -8.99 -4.45
CA ARG A 114 3.03 -8.13 -5.44
C ARG A 114 2.05 -7.45 -6.38
N GLN A 115 0.95 -8.09 -6.72
CA GLN A 115 -0.09 -7.47 -7.53
C GLN A 115 -0.76 -6.33 -6.76
N ALA A 116 -1.12 -6.54 -5.49
CA ALA A 116 -1.69 -5.51 -4.64
C ALA A 116 -0.76 -4.29 -4.50
N GLN A 117 0.54 -4.52 -4.24
CA GLN A 117 1.53 -3.45 -4.13
C GLN A 117 1.66 -2.64 -5.42
N VAL A 118 1.74 -3.30 -6.57
CA VAL A 118 1.86 -2.63 -7.88
C VAL A 118 0.60 -1.83 -8.20
N ILE A 119 -0.59 -2.39 -7.97
CA ILE A 119 -1.88 -1.70 -8.17
C ILE A 119 -1.96 -0.46 -7.26
N ALA A 120 -1.64 -0.60 -5.97
CA ALA A 120 -1.73 0.53 -5.04
C ALA A 120 -0.73 1.65 -5.38
N LEU A 121 0.51 1.34 -5.75
CA LEU A 121 1.49 2.33 -6.17
C LEU A 121 1.05 3.07 -7.43
N HIS A 122 0.46 2.35 -8.39
CA HIS A 122 -0.05 2.95 -9.62
C HIS A 122 -1.23 3.88 -9.37
N TYR A 123 -2.23 3.44 -8.61
CA TYR A 123 -3.48 4.19 -8.46
C TYR A 123 -3.46 5.26 -7.35
N ILE A 124 -2.67 5.11 -6.30
CA ILE A 124 -2.56 6.11 -5.23
C ILE A 124 -1.55 7.22 -5.57
N TYR A 125 -0.42 6.83 -6.17
CA TYR A 125 0.67 7.77 -6.44
C TYR A 125 0.86 8.09 -7.92
N ASP A 126 0.01 7.54 -8.80
CA ASP A 126 0.11 7.71 -10.26
C ASP A 126 1.51 7.36 -10.82
N LEU A 127 2.15 6.34 -10.23
CA LEU A 127 3.48 5.93 -10.65
C LEU A 127 3.42 5.09 -11.93
N GLY A 128 4.35 5.40 -12.84
CA GLY A 128 4.62 4.57 -14.02
C GLY A 128 5.42 3.31 -13.69
N VAL A 129 5.51 2.40 -14.66
CA VAL A 129 6.19 1.09 -14.51
C VAL A 129 7.63 1.23 -14.02
N VAL A 130 8.40 2.17 -14.57
CA VAL A 130 9.80 2.43 -14.18
C VAL A 130 9.91 2.83 -12.71
N GLN A 131 9.07 3.74 -12.26
CA GLN A 131 9.06 4.23 -10.89
C GLN A 131 8.63 3.15 -9.90
N ILE A 132 7.63 2.33 -10.25
CA ILE A 132 7.18 1.19 -9.45
C ILE A 132 8.30 0.15 -9.35
N ALA A 133 8.97 -0.16 -10.46
CA ALA A 133 10.10 -1.09 -10.48
C ALA A 133 11.23 -0.62 -9.56
N ALA A 134 11.60 0.65 -9.62
CA ALA A 134 12.59 1.27 -8.73
C ALA A 134 12.13 1.22 -7.27
N THR A 135 10.86 1.55 -6.98
CA THR A 135 10.29 1.52 -5.62
C THR A 135 10.31 0.11 -5.02
N LEU A 136 9.89 -0.91 -5.78
CA LEU A 136 9.79 -2.29 -5.29
C LEU A 136 11.10 -3.09 -5.42
N GLY A 137 12.10 -2.55 -6.12
CA GLY A 137 13.37 -3.21 -6.37
C GLY A 137 13.22 -4.46 -7.24
N CYS A 138 12.48 -4.36 -8.34
CA CYS A 138 12.26 -5.45 -9.27
C CYS A 138 12.34 -4.97 -10.74
N ALA A 139 12.35 -5.90 -11.70
CA ALA A 139 12.41 -5.56 -13.11
C ALA A 139 11.08 -4.96 -13.61
N GLU A 140 11.15 -4.05 -14.58
CA GLU A 140 9.97 -3.44 -15.22
C GLU A 140 9.02 -4.49 -15.84
N GLY A 141 9.57 -5.54 -16.43
CA GLY A 141 8.78 -6.65 -16.96
C GLY A 141 7.93 -7.34 -15.89
N THR A 142 8.49 -7.47 -14.69
CA THR A 142 7.77 -8.01 -13.51
C THR A 142 6.61 -7.10 -13.12
N VAL A 143 6.82 -5.78 -13.11
CA VAL A 143 5.76 -4.80 -12.81
C VAL A 143 4.64 -4.88 -13.86
N LYS A 144 4.99 -4.91 -15.15
CA LYS A 144 4.01 -5.03 -16.26
C LYS A 144 3.12 -6.27 -16.10
N VAL A 145 3.73 -7.41 -15.77
CA VAL A 145 3.00 -8.68 -15.55
C VAL A 145 2.08 -8.57 -14.33
N HIS A 146 2.56 -8.04 -13.21
CA HIS A 146 1.73 -7.88 -12.01
C HIS A 146 0.60 -6.88 -12.22
N LEU A 147 0.85 -5.77 -12.92
CA LEU A 147 -0.17 -4.78 -13.24
C LEU A 147 -1.26 -5.36 -14.12
N SER A 148 -0.88 -6.07 -15.19
CA SER A 148 -1.82 -6.75 -16.10
C SER A 148 -2.66 -7.81 -15.38
N ARG A 149 -2.03 -8.71 -14.62
CA ARG A 149 -2.74 -9.76 -13.87
C ARG A 149 -3.62 -9.19 -12.77
N GLY A 150 -3.16 -8.17 -12.05
CA GLY A 150 -3.95 -7.51 -11.02
C GLY A 150 -5.20 -6.84 -11.60
N ARG A 151 -5.07 -6.13 -12.72
CA ARG A 151 -6.23 -5.51 -13.41
C ARG A 151 -7.21 -6.54 -13.93
N ALA A 152 -6.74 -7.64 -14.53
CA ALA A 152 -7.60 -8.72 -15.00
C ALA A 152 -8.41 -9.35 -13.86
N ALA A 153 -7.75 -9.66 -12.74
CA ALA A 153 -8.42 -10.23 -11.57
C ALA A 153 -9.44 -9.27 -10.94
N LEU A 154 -9.14 -7.96 -10.89
CA LEU A 154 -10.07 -6.95 -10.40
C LEU A 154 -11.28 -6.79 -11.34
N SER A 155 -11.04 -6.74 -12.66
CA SER A 155 -12.10 -6.66 -13.65
C SER A 155 -13.07 -7.85 -13.53
N GLU A 156 -12.54 -9.06 -13.41
CA GLU A 156 -13.35 -10.26 -13.25
C GLU A 156 -14.22 -10.21 -11.97
N ARG A 157 -13.67 -9.71 -10.86
CA ARG A 157 -14.38 -9.67 -9.57
C ARG A 157 -15.38 -8.53 -9.45
N LEU A 158 -15.07 -7.37 -10.03
CA LEU A 158 -15.89 -6.17 -9.91
C LEU A 158 -17.00 -6.08 -10.97
N PHE A 159 -16.82 -6.74 -12.12
CA PHE A 159 -17.75 -6.69 -13.23
C PHE A 159 -18.45 -8.04 -13.51
N GLN A 160 -18.41 -9.00 -12.59
CA GLN A 160 -19.27 -10.15 -12.69
C GLN A 160 -20.73 -9.68 -12.60
N PRO A 161 -21.58 -9.93 -13.61
CA PRO A 161 -22.99 -9.68 -13.46
C PRO A 161 -23.53 -10.57 -12.31
N PRO A 162 -24.52 -10.09 -11.55
CA PRO A 162 -25.14 -10.93 -10.53
C PRO A 162 -25.61 -12.22 -11.18
N VAL A 163 -25.17 -13.35 -10.63
CA VAL A 163 -25.68 -14.67 -11.05
C VAL A 163 -27.16 -14.65 -10.70
N GLU A 164 -28.01 -14.50 -11.69
CA GLU A 164 -29.45 -14.72 -11.52
C GLU A 164 -29.63 -16.16 -11.01
N GLN A 165 -29.97 -16.27 -9.75
CA GLN A 165 -30.45 -17.54 -9.19
C GLN A 165 -31.81 -17.80 -9.83
N ILE A 166 -31.84 -18.70 -10.79
CA ILE A 166 -33.09 -19.32 -11.30
C ILE A 166 -33.57 -20.32 -10.26
#